data_c6b0e3afcc241933cbd804d2d6f5d726
#
_entry.id   c6b0e3afcc241933cbd804d2d6f5d726
#
_cell.length_a   1.000
_cell.length_b   1.000
_cell.length_c   1.000
_cell.angle_alpha   90.00
_cell.angle_beta   90.00
_cell.angle_gamma   90.00
#
_symmetry.space_group_name_H-M   'P 1'
#
loop_
_entity.id
_entity.type
_entity.pdbx_description
1 polymer ?
#
loop_
_entity_poly.entity_id
_entity_poly.type
_entity_poly.pdbx_seq_one_letter_code
_entity_poly.pdbx_strand_id
1 'polypeptide(L)'
;MSTGGAASIVWVGDALVESHQAQVSVFDRAFTVGDGVFETLKVSQGHPFALTRHLTRLATSAQGLGLVAPDLDRVRQAVVETIAANADAHELGRLRVEYTAGVGGSGSERGGGAPLLTITCTPTSPCGRMRLRGA
;
A
#
# COMPACT_ATOMS: atom_id res chain seq x y z
N MET A 1 23.62 -5.44 3.84
CA MET A 1 23.19 -5.59 3.39
C MET A 1 22.21 -5.74 2.99
N SER A 2 22.07 -5.61 2.85
CA SER A 2 21.13 -5.73 2.46
C SER A 2 20.50 -6.55 1.96
N THR A 3 19.74 -6.99 2.24
CA THR A 3 19.08 -7.84 1.59
C THR A 3 18.42 -7.23 0.51
N GLY A 4 18.60 -7.71 -0.59
CA GLY A 4 18.14 -7.11 -1.76
C GLY A 4 16.70 -6.81 -1.78
N GLY A 5 15.91 -7.68 -1.27
CA GLY A 5 14.49 -7.49 -1.34
C GLY A 5 13.97 -6.35 -0.54
N ALA A 6 14.79 -5.87 0.38
CA ALA A 6 14.36 -4.79 1.22
C ALA A 6 14.57 -3.44 0.62
N ALA A 7 15.41 -3.35 -0.38
CA ALA A 7 15.78 -2.07 -0.93
C ALA A 7 14.75 -1.66 -1.95
N SER A 8 13.67 -1.20 -1.49
CA SER A 8 12.59 -0.89 -2.39
C SER A 8 12.28 0.59 -2.35
N ILE A 9 11.58 1.00 -3.37
CA ILE A 9 11.01 2.33 -3.46
C ILE A 9 9.54 2.18 -3.11
N VAL A 10 9.03 3.07 -2.28
CA VAL A 10 7.65 2.99 -1.83
C VAL A 10 6.97 4.32 -2.12
N TRP A 11 5.65 4.28 -2.20
CA TRP A 11 4.85 5.50 -2.35
C TRP A 11 4.35 5.89 -0.97
N VAL A 12 4.61 7.14 -0.57
CA VAL A 12 4.11 7.67 0.68
C VAL A 12 3.51 9.03 0.40
N GLY A 13 2.21 9.15 0.59
CA GLY A 13 1.50 10.40 0.39
C GLY A 13 1.37 10.75 -1.07
N ASP A 14 2.30 11.52 -1.59
CA ASP A 14 2.22 12.01 -2.96
C ASP A 14 3.51 11.80 -3.75
N ALA A 15 4.42 10.97 -3.24
CA ALA A 15 5.71 10.80 -3.92
C ALA A 15 6.32 9.45 -3.61
N LEU A 16 7.20 9.02 -4.52
CA LEU A 16 8.05 7.86 -4.30
C LEU A 16 9.23 8.25 -3.43
N VAL A 17 9.55 7.39 -2.46
CA VAL A 17 10.70 7.57 -1.59
C VAL A 17 11.38 6.23 -1.38
N GLU A 18 12.65 6.26 -0.98
CA GLU A 18 13.34 5.02 -0.63
C GLU A 18 12.75 4.48 0.67
N SER A 19 12.61 3.16 0.73
CA SER A 19 11.88 2.56 1.85
C SER A 19 12.48 2.90 3.20
N HIS A 20 13.81 3.00 3.28
CA HIS A 20 14.44 3.31 4.57
C HIS A 20 14.27 4.77 4.98
N GLN A 21 13.78 5.62 4.08
CA GLN A 21 13.49 7.02 4.38
C GLN A 21 11.99 7.28 4.50
N ALA A 22 11.18 6.25 4.27
CA ALA A 22 9.73 6.41 4.34
C ALA A 22 9.32 6.60 5.79
N GLN A 23 8.42 7.55 6.00
CA GLN A 23 7.93 7.86 7.34
C GLN A 23 6.43 8.07 7.32
N VAL A 24 5.78 7.56 8.35
CA VAL A 24 4.39 7.90 8.61
C VAL A 24 4.31 8.37 10.06
N SER A 25 3.37 9.26 10.32
CA SER A 25 3.23 9.82 11.66
C SER A 25 2.77 8.73 12.63
N VAL A 26 3.32 8.74 13.84
CA VAL A 26 2.82 7.85 14.89
C VAL A 26 1.40 8.23 15.31
N PHE A 27 0.91 9.38 14.90
CA PHE A 27 -0.46 9.80 15.14
C PHE A 27 -1.38 9.53 13.95
N ASP A 28 -0.89 8.82 12.94
CA ASP A 28 -1.78 8.37 11.88
C ASP A 28 -2.81 7.43 12.47
N ARG A 29 -4.06 7.63 12.13
CA ARG A 29 -5.14 6.89 12.77
C ARG A 29 -5.12 5.40 12.43
N ALA A 30 -4.53 5.01 11.31
CA ALA A 30 -4.37 3.59 11.04
C ALA A 30 -3.45 2.94 12.07
N PHE A 31 -2.41 3.66 12.48
CA PHE A 31 -1.49 3.15 13.48
C PHE A 31 -2.11 3.17 14.89
N THR A 32 -2.80 4.25 15.25
CA THR A 32 -3.29 4.39 16.62
C THR A 32 -4.55 3.59 16.90
N VAL A 33 -5.48 3.52 15.93
CA VAL A 33 -6.78 2.89 16.16
C VAL A 33 -7.26 2.03 14.99
N GLY A 34 -6.39 1.74 14.02
CA GLY A 34 -6.78 0.87 12.92
C GLY A 34 -7.72 1.52 11.92
N ASP A 35 -7.72 2.84 11.82
CA ASP A 35 -8.66 3.56 10.98
C ASP A 35 -8.09 3.70 9.57
N GLY A 36 -8.18 2.63 8.81
CA GLY A 36 -7.68 2.59 7.44
C GLY A 36 -8.13 1.32 6.75
N VAL A 37 -7.90 1.28 5.46
CA VAL A 37 -8.25 0.14 4.62
C VAL A 37 -7.05 -0.23 3.76
N PHE A 38 -7.02 -1.45 3.26
CA PHE A 38 -5.93 -1.87 2.38
C PHE A 38 -6.40 -2.91 1.39
N GLU A 39 -5.62 -3.04 0.30
CA GLU A 39 -5.77 -4.11 -0.67
C GLU A 39 -4.39 -4.68 -0.95
N THR A 40 -4.32 -5.98 -1.13
CA THR A 40 -3.10 -6.66 -1.52
C THR A 40 -3.36 -7.39 -2.82
N LEU A 41 -2.47 -7.23 -3.78
CA LEU A 41 -2.65 -7.87 -5.07
C LEU A 41 -1.32 -8.32 -5.63
N LYS A 42 -1.42 -9.23 -6.60
CA LYS A 42 -0.27 -9.83 -7.25
C LYS A 42 0.21 -8.92 -8.37
N VAL A 43 1.52 -8.84 -8.55
CA VAL A 43 2.14 -8.23 -9.71
C VAL A 43 2.85 -9.34 -10.48
N SER A 44 2.61 -9.40 -11.78
CA SER A 44 3.26 -10.38 -12.63
C SER A 44 3.71 -9.68 -13.88
N GLN A 45 5.02 -9.77 -14.15
CA GLN A 45 5.65 -9.15 -15.32
C GLN A 45 5.27 -7.67 -15.45
N GLY A 46 5.32 -6.98 -14.33
CA GLY A 46 5.06 -5.54 -14.29
C GLY A 46 3.59 -5.17 -14.29
N HIS A 47 2.69 -6.13 -14.30
CA HIS A 47 1.26 -5.86 -14.39
C HIS A 47 0.54 -6.23 -13.10
N PRO A 48 -0.19 -5.30 -12.49
CA PRO A 48 -0.98 -5.61 -11.31
C PRO A 48 -2.22 -6.41 -11.69
N PHE A 49 -2.42 -7.53 -11.00
CA PHE A 49 -3.52 -8.41 -11.31
C PHE A 49 -4.83 -7.82 -10.79
N ALA A 50 -5.82 -7.72 -11.66
CA ALA A 50 -7.18 -7.27 -11.32
C ALA A 50 -7.20 -5.92 -10.61
N LEU A 51 -6.38 -4.99 -11.08
CA LEU A 51 -6.22 -3.70 -10.41
C LEU A 51 -7.54 -2.97 -10.26
N THR A 52 -8.34 -2.91 -11.33
CA THR A 52 -9.61 -2.18 -11.27
C THR A 52 -10.53 -2.74 -10.19
N ARG A 53 -10.59 -4.07 -10.08
CA ARG A 53 -11.41 -4.70 -9.05
C ARG A 53 -10.91 -4.36 -7.66
N HIS A 54 -9.58 -4.40 -7.46
CA HIS A 54 -9.02 -4.06 -6.16
C HIS A 54 -9.24 -2.61 -5.81
N LEU A 55 -9.14 -1.70 -6.77
CA LEU A 55 -9.39 -0.29 -6.48
C LEU A 55 -10.85 -0.03 -6.16
N THR A 56 -11.76 -0.72 -6.84
CA THR A 56 -13.18 -0.62 -6.51
C THR A 56 -13.44 -1.09 -5.08
N ARG A 57 -12.78 -2.19 -4.67
CA ARG A 57 -12.91 -2.68 -3.30
C ARG A 57 -12.32 -1.71 -2.30
N LEU A 58 -11.20 -1.09 -2.63
CA LEU A 58 -10.60 -0.08 -1.76
C LEU A 58 -11.59 1.06 -1.52
N ALA A 59 -12.22 1.54 -2.58
CA ALA A 59 -13.19 2.62 -2.46
C ALA A 59 -14.40 2.19 -1.63
N THR A 60 -14.89 0.97 -1.83
CA THR A 60 -16.02 0.45 -1.08
C THR A 60 -15.67 0.33 0.40
N SER A 61 -14.47 -0.17 0.70
CA SER A 61 -14.03 -0.30 2.10
C SER A 61 -13.87 1.07 2.74
N ALA A 62 -13.32 2.04 2.01
CA ALA A 62 -13.18 3.40 2.53
C ALA A 62 -14.53 4.00 2.84
N GLN A 63 -15.50 3.81 1.94
CA GLN A 63 -16.84 4.30 2.18
C GLN A 63 -17.45 3.66 3.42
N GLY A 64 -17.24 2.36 3.59
CA GLY A 64 -17.77 1.64 4.74
C GLY A 64 -17.25 2.17 6.07
N LEU A 65 -16.00 2.68 6.06
CA LEU A 65 -15.43 3.28 7.27
C LEU A 65 -15.71 4.77 7.36
N GLY A 66 -16.37 5.35 6.37
CA GLY A 66 -16.63 6.78 6.38
C GLY A 66 -15.39 7.63 6.08
N LEU A 67 -14.41 7.05 5.41
CA LEU A 67 -13.22 7.80 5.00
C LEU A 67 -13.57 8.68 3.80
N VAL A 68 -12.77 9.74 3.62
CA VAL A 68 -12.84 10.52 2.41
C VAL A 68 -12.60 9.58 1.22
N ALA A 69 -13.38 9.72 0.16
CA ALA A 69 -13.25 8.81 -0.98
C ALA A 69 -11.88 8.97 -1.62
N PRO A 70 -11.16 7.86 -1.85
CA PRO A 70 -9.87 7.95 -2.54
C PRO A 70 -10.08 8.34 -4.00
N ASP A 71 -9.13 9.12 -4.52
CA ASP A 71 -9.07 9.43 -5.95
C ASP A 71 -8.48 8.22 -6.66
N LEU A 72 -9.32 7.41 -7.27
CA LEU A 72 -8.86 6.14 -7.83
C LEU A 72 -7.94 6.31 -9.03
N ASP A 73 -8.08 7.41 -9.78
CA ASP A 73 -7.15 7.66 -10.88
C ASP A 73 -5.75 7.93 -10.34
N ARG A 74 -5.67 8.69 -9.25
CA ARG A 74 -4.40 8.96 -8.61
C ARG A 74 -3.80 7.70 -8.01
N VAL A 75 -4.62 6.86 -7.38
CA VAL A 75 -4.13 5.61 -6.82
C VAL A 75 -3.60 4.71 -7.92
N ARG A 76 -4.30 4.63 -9.04
CA ARG A 76 -3.86 3.83 -10.19
C ARG A 76 -2.51 4.32 -10.69
N GLN A 77 -2.35 5.62 -10.84
CA GLN A 77 -1.09 6.19 -11.29
C GLN A 77 0.04 5.87 -10.31
N ALA A 78 -0.24 6.00 -9.01
CA ALA A 78 0.75 5.71 -7.98
C ALA A 78 1.15 4.23 -8.00
N VAL A 79 0.19 3.33 -8.25
CA VAL A 79 0.49 1.90 -8.37
C VAL A 79 1.43 1.64 -9.54
N VAL A 80 1.14 2.23 -10.69
CA VAL A 80 1.97 2.03 -11.88
C VAL A 80 3.40 2.53 -11.61
N GLU A 81 3.53 3.71 -11.01
CA GLU A 81 4.85 4.27 -10.73
C GLU A 81 5.60 3.44 -9.69
N THR A 82 4.91 2.92 -8.70
CA THR A 82 5.56 2.11 -7.67
C THR A 82 6.07 0.80 -8.26
N ILE A 83 5.29 0.16 -9.12
CA ILE A 83 5.74 -1.07 -9.77
C ILE A 83 6.97 -0.78 -10.64
N ALA A 84 6.93 0.29 -11.42
CA ALA A 84 8.02 0.62 -12.32
C ALA A 84 9.31 0.90 -11.56
N ALA A 85 9.20 1.40 -10.34
CA ALA A 85 10.37 1.74 -9.54
C ALA A 85 11.00 0.53 -8.83
N ASN A 86 10.36 -0.64 -8.88
CA ASN A 86 10.83 -1.81 -8.14
C ASN A 86 11.09 -2.96 -9.11
N ALA A 87 12.23 -2.88 -9.79
CA ALA A 87 12.55 -3.84 -10.83
C ALA A 87 12.65 -5.27 -10.31
N ASP A 88 13.10 -5.45 -9.07
CA ASP A 88 13.26 -6.79 -8.50
C ASP A 88 11.92 -7.43 -8.14
N ALA A 89 10.85 -6.66 -8.06
CA ALA A 89 9.51 -7.18 -7.83
C ALA A 89 8.69 -7.22 -9.12
N HIS A 90 9.31 -6.87 -10.24
CA HIS A 90 8.58 -6.69 -11.50
C HIS A 90 8.04 -8.00 -12.03
N GLU A 91 8.82 -9.06 -11.97
CA GLU A 91 8.42 -10.32 -12.57
C GLU A 91 7.34 -11.00 -11.74
N LEU A 92 7.53 -11.06 -10.44
CA LEU A 92 6.52 -11.62 -9.53
C LEU A 92 6.62 -10.87 -8.22
N GLY A 93 5.58 -10.17 -7.88
CA GLY A 93 5.59 -9.34 -6.69
C GLY A 93 4.25 -9.29 -6.00
N ARG A 94 4.29 -8.72 -4.81
CA ARG A 94 3.10 -8.42 -4.02
C ARG A 94 3.02 -6.93 -3.84
N LEU A 95 1.89 -6.38 -4.20
CA LEU A 95 1.63 -4.96 -4.06
C LEU A 95 0.60 -4.76 -2.96
N ARG A 96 0.90 -3.83 -2.06
CA ARG A 96 -0.02 -3.51 -0.98
C ARG A 96 -0.32 -2.02 -1.04
N VAL A 97 -1.60 -1.70 -1.12
CA VAL A 97 -2.10 -0.33 -1.13
C VAL A 97 -2.78 -0.11 0.20
N GLU A 98 -2.39 0.93 0.93
CA GLU A 98 -3.04 1.30 2.18
C GLU A 98 -3.55 2.73 2.11
N TYR A 99 -4.72 2.95 2.66
CA TYR A 99 -5.36 4.26 2.64
C TYR A 99 -5.92 4.51 4.03
N THR A 100 -5.43 5.53 4.70
CA THR A 100 -5.75 5.78 6.10
C THR A 100 -6.54 7.07 6.25
N ALA A 101 -7.12 7.25 7.43
CA ALA A 101 -7.79 8.50 7.77
C ALA A 101 -6.81 9.65 7.98
N GLY A 102 -5.50 9.36 8.01
CA GLY A 102 -4.50 10.39 8.22
C GLY A 102 -4.27 10.67 9.68
N VAL A 103 -3.56 11.76 9.93
CA VAL A 103 -3.17 12.13 11.29
C VAL A 103 -4.40 12.62 12.05
N GLY A 104 -4.58 12.08 13.25
CA GLY A 104 -5.63 12.52 14.15
C GLY A 104 -5.03 13.07 15.42
N GLY A 105 -5.92 13.40 16.36
CA GLY A 105 -5.48 13.80 17.68
C GLY A 105 -5.16 12.61 18.54
N SER A 106 -5.00 12.84 19.82
CA SER A 106 -4.71 11.77 20.76
C SER A 106 -5.94 10.97 21.15
N GLY A 107 -7.12 11.43 20.79
CA GLY A 107 -8.35 10.72 21.10
C GLY A 107 -8.77 9.79 19.98
N SER A 108 -9.99 9.26 20.09
CA SER A 108 -10.50 8.33 19.11
C SER A 108 -11.20 9.02 17.95
N GLU A 109 -11.39 10.32 18.02
CA GLU A 109 -12.08 11.03 16.95
C GLU A 109 -11.13 11.41 15.84
N ARG A 110 -11.65 11.42 14.62
CA ARG A 110 -10.86 11.83 13.48
C ARG A 110 -10.55 13.31 13.57
N GLY A 111 -9.29 13.66 13.31
CA GLY A 111 -8.89 15.05 13.19
C GLY A 111 -9.14 15.56 11.79
N GLY A 112 -8.59 16.71 11.49
CA GLY A 112 -8.70 17.29 10.17
C GLY A 112 -7.58 16.90 9.22
N GLY A 113 -6.82 15.86 9.54
CA GLY A 113 -5.71 15.45 8.69
C GLY A 113 -6.17 14.87 7.38
N ALA A 114 -5.35 15.02 6.36
CA ALA A 114 -5.63 14.45 5.05
C ALA A 114 -5.40 12.95 5.09
N PRO A 115 -6.17 12.17 4.32
CA PRO A 115 -5.90 10.74 4.19
C PRO A 115 -4.49 10.49 3.68
N LEU A 116 -3.93 9.37 4.09
CA LEU A 116 -2.59 8.99 3.66
C LEU A 116 -2.66 7.75 2.78
N LEU A 117 -2.02 7.83 1.62
CA LEU A 117 -1.88 6.71 0.70
C LEU A 117 -0.45 6.17 0.80
N THR A 118 -0.29 4.88 1.03
CA THR A 118 1.02 4.24 0.92
C THR A 118 0.91 3.02 0.02
N ILE A 119 1.97 2.76 -0.75
CA ILE A 119 2.01 1.61 -1.63
C ILE A 119 3.39 0.99 -1.54
N THR A 120 3.43 -0.32 -1.33
CA THR A 120 4.67 -1.08 -1.38
C THR A 120 4.56 -2.17 -2.43
N CYS A 121 5.67 -2.50 -3.05
CA CYS A 121 5.74 -3.59 -4.01
C CYS A 121 7.00 -4.38 -3.73
N THR A 122 6.84 -5.62 -3.29
CA THR A 122 7.96 -6.45 -2.86
C THR A 122 7.98 -7.74 -3.67
N PRO A 123 9.18 -8.29 -3.93
CA PRO A 123 9.25 -9.55 -4.67
C PRO A 123 8.67 -10.69 -3.85
N THR A 124 8.07 -11.65 -4.56
CA THR A 124 7.59 -12.87 -3.93
C THR A 124 8.19 -14.06 -4.64
N SER A 125 8.18 -15.19 -3.95
CA SER A 125 8.72 -16.43 -4.49
C SER A 125 7.59 -17.42 -4.69
N PRO A 126 7.57 -18.11 -5.84
CA PRO A 126 6.58 -19.18 -6.01
C PRO A 126 6.70 -20.28 -4.98
N CYS A 127 7.86 -20.43 -4.38
CA CYS A 127 8.09 -21.48 -3.39
C CYS A 127 7.40 -21.20 -2.07
N GLY A 128 6.97 -19.99 -1.83
CA GLY A 128 6.32 -19.66 -0.57
C GLY A 128 5.09 -20.51 -0.30
N ARG A 129 4.37 -20.83 -1.36
CA ARG A 129 3.20 -21.65 -1.25
C ARG A 129 3.50 -23.04 -0.71
N MET A 130 4.62 -23.60 -1.14
CA MET A 130 5.00 -24.93 -0.71
C MET A 130 5.34 -24.95 0.76
N ARG A 131 6.00 -23.95 1.25
CA ARG A 131 6.32 -23.88 2.66
C ARG A 131 5.08 -23.83 3.52
N LEU A 132 4.11 -23.06 3.11
CA LEU A 132 2.87 -22.98 3.86
C LEU A 132 2.17 -24.31 3.91
N ARG A 133 2.15 -25.02 2.81
CA ARG A 133 1.49 -26.29 2.76
C ARG A 133 2.22 -27.34 3.55
N GLY A 134 3.54 -27.25 3.61
CA GLY A 134 4.33 -28.21 4.32
C GLY A 134 4.30 -28.06 5.81
N ALA A 135 3.80 -26.98 6.30
CA ALA A 135 3.77 -26.76 7.73
C ALA A 135 2.77 -27.65 8.44
#